data_60431fdf905765758e0398bb2f59c08b
#
_entry.id   60431fdf905765758e0398bb2f59c08b
#
_cell.length_a   1.000
_cell.length_b   1.000
_cell.length_c   1.000
_cell.angle_alpha   90.00
_cell.angle_beta   90.00
_cell.angle_gamma   90.00
#
_symmetry.space_group_name_H-M   'P 1'
#
loop_
_entity.id
_entity.type
_entity.pdbx_description
1 polymer ?
#
loop_
_entity_poly.entity_id
_entity_poly.type
_entity_poly.pdbx_seq_one_letter_code
_entity_poly.pdbx_strand_id
1 'polypeptide(L)'
;MSKEKAAKTPNQIEQWMMDSLLSLMKEKTFREIKITEIVERAQLARCTFYRYYASKEELLMQCCKTVFSGLSRRLEEEDCNTFYGTAIGYFSYWLEHRSFLELLRDSGMLYFMLQSYDELMFDVAKDLKPENADKSGFDFSPKIRYHFFLGMSGFWGKIGR
;
A
#
# COMPACT_ATOMS: atom_id res chain seq x y z
N MET A 1 30.78 20.17 20.27
CA MET A 1 29.39 19.83 20.63
C MET A 1 28.96 18.69 19.69
N SER A 2 29.06 17.45 20.18
CA SER A 2 28.59 16.25 19.43
C SER A 2 27.08 16.29 19.33
N LYS A 3 26.56 16.36 18.10
CA LYS A 3 25.14 16.07 17.85
C LYS A 3 24.91 14.57 18.11
N GLU A 4 24.30 14.29 19.22
CA GLU A 4 23.79 12.98 19.59
C GLU A 4 22.86 12.49 18.44
N LYS A 5 23.33 11.52 17.65
CA LYS A 5 22.51 10.85 16.65
C LYS A 5 21.48 10.03 17.42
N ALA A 6 20.26 10.57 17.57
CA ALA A 6 19.15 9.81 18.11
C ALA A 6 19.06 8.47 17.37
N ALA A 7 19.00 7.37 18.12
CA ALA A 7 18.93 6.03 17.56
C ALA A 7 17.65 5.93 16.72
N LYS A 8 17.82 5.64 15.42
CA LYS A 8 16.72 5.48 14.47
C LYS A 8 15.88 4.27 14.88
N THR A 9 14.58 4.44 15.07
CA THR A 9 13.69 3.32 15.37
C THR A 9 13.48 2.45 14.11
N PRO A 10 13.18 1.15 14.25
CA PRO A 10 12.91 0.27 13.12
C PRO A 10 11.85 0.85 12.15
N ASN A 11 10.74 1.35 12.66
CA ASN A 11 9.67 1.95 11.85
C ASN A 11 10.14 3.19 11.07
N GLN A 12 11.00 4.01 11.64
CA GLN A 12 11.58 5.17 10.94
C GLN A 12 12.51 4.74 9.81
N ILE A 13 13.27 3.68 9.99
CA ILE A 13 14.18 3.14 8.98
C ILE A 13 13.39 2.62 7.79
N GLU A 14 12.32 1.86 8.03
CA GLU A 14 11.43 1.35 6.99
C GLU A 14 10.75 2.49 6.24
N GLN A 15 10.20 3.47 6.94
CA GLN A 15 9.56 4.63 6.33
C GLN A 15 10.53 5.39 5.42
N TRP A 16 11.75 5.64 5.84
CA TRP A 16 12.74 6.34 5.02
C TRP A 16 13.13 5.57 3.76
N MET A 17 13.20 4.24 3.83
CA MET A 17 13.44 3.42 2.64
C MET A 17 12.26 3.46 1.68
N MET A 18 11.02 3.39 2.18
CA MET A 18 9.80 3.51 1.38
C MET A 18 9.71 4.88 0.69
N ASP A 19 9.88 5.97 1.45
CA ASP A 19 9.85 7.34 0.91
C ASP A 19 10.94 7.56 -0.15
N SER A 20 12.13 7.01 0.08
CA SER A 20 13.25 7.09 -0.86
C SER A 20 12.96 6.34 -2.16
N LEU A 21 12.38 5.14 -2.08
CA LEU A 21 11.97 4.37 -3.27
C LEU A 21 10.90 5.13 -4.06
N LEU A 22 9.82 5.57 -3.41
CA LEU A 22 8.74 6.29 -4.06
C LEU A 22 9.20 7.62 -4.67
N SER A 23 10.14 8.30 -4.02
CA SER A 23 10.76 9.52 -4.57
C SER A 23 11.57 9.20 -5.85
N LEU A 24 12.38 8.13 -5.85
CA LEU A 24 13.15 7.69 -7.02
C LEU A 24 12.26 7.28 -8.18
N MET A 25 11.12 6.63 -7.90
CA MET A 25 10.14 6.23 -8.92
C MET A 25 9.50 7.42 -9.64
N LYS A 26 9.51 8.62 -9.06
CA LYS A 26 9.07 9.86 -9.73
C LYS A 26 10.12 10.41 -10.72
N GLU A 27 11.37 10.01 -10.58
CA GLU A 27 12.50 10.54 -11.34
C GLU A 27 12.91 9.61 -12.49
N LYS A 28 12.71 8.30 -12.34
CA LYS A 28 13.12 7.28 -13.30
C LYS A 28 12.30 5.99 -13.17
N THR A 29 12.44 5.12 -14.16
CA THR A 29 11.73 3.84 -14.17
C THR A 29 12.16 2.95 -13.01
N PHE A 30 11.21 2.19 -12.45
CA PHE A 30 11.49 1.27 -11.34
C PHE A 30 12.65 0.31 -11.66
N ARG A 31 12.76 -0.12 -12.93
CA ARG A 31 13.82 -1.05 -13.37
C ARG A 31 15.21 -0.48 -13.19
N GLU A 32 15.40 0.81 -13.44
CA GLU A 32 16.68 1.52 -13.34
C GLU A 32 17.09 1.83 -11.91
N ILE A 33 16.17 1.82 -10.97
CA ILE A 33 16.45 2.11 -9.55
C ILE A 33 17.32 1.01 -8.97
N LYS A 34 18.45 1.41 -8.37
CA LYS A 34 19.38 0.52 -7.67
C LYS A 34 19.18 0.65 -6.15
N ILE A 35 19.38 -0.44 -5.42
CA ILE A 35 19.29 -0.45 -3.95
C ILE A 35 20.28 0.57 -3.34
N THR A 36 21.44 0.78 -3.95
CA THR A 36 22.41 1.79 -3.51
C THR A 36 21.81 3.19 -3.48
N GLU A 37 21.02 3.56 -4.48
CA GLU A 37 20.40 4.88 -4.55
C GLU A 37 19.30 5.06 -3.50
N ILE A 38 18.55 3.98 -3.21
CA ILE A 38 17.53 3.98 -2.15
C ILE A 38 18.19 4.26 -0.80
N VAL A 39 19.25 3.52 -0.46
CA VAL A 39 19.91 3.68 0.84
C VAL A 39 20.68 4.98 0.96
N GLU A 40 21.28 5.47 -0.12
CA GLU A 40 21.94 6.79 -0.16
C GLU A 40 20.94 7.90 0.11
N ARG A 41 19.77 7.88 -0.55
CA ARG A 41 18.70 8.86 -0.34
C ARG A 41 18.12 8.76 1.08
N ALA A 42 17.97 7.57 1.62
CA ALA A 42 17.52 7.32 2.99
C ALA A 42 18.60 7.62 4.05
N GLN A 43 19.84 7.96 3.64
CA GLN A 43 20.99 8.12 4.52
C GLN A 43 21.24 6.90 5.41
N LEU A 44 21.17 5.71 4.80
CA LEU A 44 21.36 4.42 5.45
C LEU A 44 22.54 3.65 4.84
N ALA A 45 23.08 2.70 5.59
CA ALA A 45 24.06 1.76 5.05
C ALA A 45 23.34 0.65 4.25
N ARG A 46 24.01 0.14 3.19
CA ARG A 46 23.46 -0.93 2.37
C ARG A 46 23.13 -2.20 3.15
N CYS A 47 23.91 -2.54 4.17
CA CYS A 47 23.64 -3.68 5.05
C CYS A 47 22.33 -3.49 5.83
N THR A 48 21.93 -2.24 6.14
CA THR A 48 20.65 -1.95 6.77
C THR A 48 19.48 -2.34 5.87
N PHE A 49 19.56 -2.06 4.57
CA PHE A 49 18.52 -2.47 3.61
C PHE A 49 18.28 -4.00 3.66
N TYR A 50 19.35 -4.78 3.50
CA TYR A 50 19.27 -6.24 3.45
C TYR A 50 18.86 -6.91 4.77
N ARG A 51 18.85 -6.17 5.86
CA ARG A 51 18.30 -6.64 7.13
C ARG A 51 16.77 -6.61 7.16
N TYR A 52 16.13 -5.76 6.33
CA TYR A 52 14.68 -5.59 6.25
C TYR A 52 14.08 -6.20 4.99
N TYR A 53 14.77 -6.08 3.86
CA TYR A 53 14.24 -6.46 2.54
C TYR A 53 15.28 -7.19 1.71
N ALA A 54 14.89 -8.27 1.07
CA ALA A 54 15.78 -8.99 0.15
C ALA A 54 15.93 -8.26 -1.21
N SER A 55 14.92 -7.48 -1.62
CA SER A 55 14.90 -6.79 -2.91
C SER A 55 14.12 -5.48 -2.86
N LYS A 56 14.26 -4.64 -3.90
CA LYS A 56 13.45 -3.42 -4.05
C LYS A 56 11.99 -3.73 -4.36
N GLU A 57 11.72 -4.89 -4.93
CA GLU A 57 10.39 -5.43 -5.19
C GLU A 57 9.67 -5.71 -3.87
N GLU A 58 10.36 -6.32 -2.91
CA GLU A 58 9.82 -6.55 -1.57
C GLU A 58 9.54 -5.24 -0.82
N LEU A 59 10.44 -4.25 -0.95
CA LEU A 59 10.20 -2.91 -0.42
C LEU A 59 8.97 -2.26 -1.05
N LEU A 60 8.78 -2.37 -2.39
CA LEU A 60 7.60 -1.84 -3.06
C LEU A 60 6.32 -2.57 -2.62
N MET A 61 6.38 -3.88 -2.43
CA MET A 61 5.29 -4.67 -1.85
C MET A 61 4.91 -4.14 -0.46
N GLN A 62 5.90 -3.83 0.37
CA GLN A 62 5.65 -3.25 1.69
C GLN A 62 4.99 -1.87 1.61
N CYS A 63 5.36 -1.02 0.63
CA CYS A 63 4.66 0.24 0.37
C CYS A 63 3.17 -0.01 0.09
N CYS A 64 2.85 -0.98 -0.76
CA CYS A 64 1.48 -1.33 -1.09
C CYS A 64 0.71 -1.85 0.15
N LYS A 65 1.32 -2.75 0.93
CA LYS A 65 0.73 -3.27 2.18
C LYS A 65 0.44 -2.16 3.18
N THR A 66 1.34 -1.20 3.32
CA THR A 66 1.17 -0.04 4.23
C THR A 66 -0.05 0.80 3.82
N VAL A 67 -0.23 1.06 2.52
CA VAL A 67 -1.39 1.79 2.02
C VAL A 67 -2.69 1.01 2.27
N PHE A 68 -2.72 -0.30 2.03
CA PHE A 68 -3.92 -1.11 2.32
C PHE A 68 -4.24 -1.20 3.81
N SER A 69 -3.23 -1.35 4.66
CA SER A 69 -3.44 -1.35 6.12
C SER A 69 -4.00 -0.01 6.61
N GLY A 70 -3.60 1.10 5.99
CA GLY A 70 -4.17 2.42 6.23
C GLY A 70 -5.64 2.51 5.84
N LEU A 71 -6.04 1.89 4.72
CA LEU A 71 -7.44 1.81 4.30
C LEU A 71 -8.28 1.01 5.30
N SER A 72 -7.82 -0.17 5.71
CA SER A 72 -8.54 -1.01 6.67
C SER A 72 -8.78 -0.26 7.97
N ARG A 73 -7.73 0.35 8.53
CA ARG A 73 -7.83 1.16 9.75
C ARG A 73 -8.82 2.30 9.60
N ARG A 74 -8.80 3.03 8.49
CA ARG A 74 -9.73 4.14 8.25
C ARG A 74 -11.18 3.68 8.23
N LEU A 75 -11.46 2.56 7.55
CA LEU A 75 -12.82 2.01 7.48
C LEU A 75 -13.32 1.51 8.84
N GLU A 76 -12.43 1.06 9.72
CA GLU A 76 -12.74 0.70 11.10
C GLU A 76 -13.01 1.93 11.97
N GLU A 77 -12.15 2.96 11.90
CA GLU A 77 -12.25 4.18 12.71
C GLU A 77 -13.49 5.03 12.37
N GLU A 78 -13.90 5.08 11.10
CA GLU A 78 -15.03 5.88 10.63
C GLU A 78 -16.39 5.19 10.89
N ASP A 79 -16.41 4.03 11.59
CA ASP A 79 -17.63 3.26 11.93
C ASP A 79 -18.54 3.07 10.70
N CYS A 80 -17.94 2.62 9.59
CA CYS A 80 -18.60 2.47 8.29
C CYS A 80 -19.60 1.30 8.31
N ASN A 81 -20.61 1.35 9.20
CA ASN A 81 -21.62 0.29 9.41
C ASN A 81 -22.66 0.20 8.29
N THR A 82 -22.61 1.10 7.32
CA THR A 82 -23.52 1.09 6.18
C THR A 82 -22.72 0.93 4.87
N PHE A 83 -23.33 0.29 3.88
CA PHE A 83 -22.74 0.20 2.53
C PHE A 83 -22.33 1.57 1.98
N TYR A 84 -23.18 2.57 2.14
CA TYR A 84 -22.92 3.93 1.67
C TYR A 84 -21.71 4.57 2.39
N GLY A 85 -21.65 4.47 3.71
CA GLY A 85 -20.52 4.97 4.51
C GLY A 85 -19.21 4.29 4.12
N THR A 86 -19.22 2.96 4.03
CA THR A 86 -18.06 2.17 3.58
C THR A 86 -17.59 2.59 2.17
N ALA A 87 -18.53 2.79 1.24
CA ALA A 87 -18.20 3.21 -0.11
C ALA A 87 -17.56 4.62 -0.13
N ILE A 88 -18.13 5.58 0.61
CA ILE A 88 -17.55 6.93 0.72
C ILE A 88 -16.16 6.88 1.33
N GLY A 89 -15.96 6.21 2.46
CA GLY A 89 -14.67 6.07 3.13
C GLY A 89 -13.63 5.44 2.22
N TYR A 90 -14.01 4.39 1.50
CA TYR A 90 -13.16 3.72 0.54
C TYR A 90 -12.73 4.63 -0.62
N PHE A 91 -13.68 5.30 -1.29
CA PHE A 91 -13.35 6.18 -2.41
C PHE A 91 -12.58 7.42 -1.96
N SER A 92 -12.92 8.01 -0.83
CA SER A 92 -12.19 9.16 -0.27
C SER A 92 -10.74 8.81 0.02
N TYR A 93 -10.51 7.63 0.62
CA TYR A 93 -9.16 7.15 0.89
C TYR A 93 -8.31 7.02 -0.38
N TRP A 94 -8.87 6.44 -1.44
CA TRP A 94 -8.14 6.30 -2.70
C TRP A 94 -7.94 7.62 -3.43
N LEU A 95 -8.85 8.58 -3.28
CA LEU A 95 -8.64 9.95 -3.78
C LEU A 95 -7.44 10.62 -3.11
N GLU A 96 -7.28 10.46 -1.81
CA GLU A 96 -6.13 10.97 -1.05
C GLU A 96 -4.82 10.30 -1.48
N HIS A 97 -4.87 9.01 -1.84
CA HIS A 97 -3.73 8.21 -2.27
C HIS A 97 -3.56 8.16 -3.82
N ARG A 98 -4.25 9.05 -4.54
CA ARG A 98 -4.22 9.10 -6.00
C ARG A 98 -2.81 9.15 -6.57
N SER A 99 -1.95 10.00 -6.02
CA SER A 99 -0.56 10.15 -6.49
C SER A 99 0.25 8.86 -6.40
N PHE A 100 -0.01 8.03 -5.40
CA PHE A 100 0.61 6.71 -5.26
C PHE A 100 0.14 5.75 -6.35
N LEU A 101 -1.17 5.72 -6.62
CA LEU A 101 -1.75 4.88 -7.68
C LEU A 101 -1.25 5.30 -9.07
N GLU A 102 -1.18 6.59 -9.34
CA GLU A 102 -0.63 7.15 -10.59
C GLU A 102 0.84 6.75 -10.76
N LEU A 103 1.64 6.85 -9.70
CA LEU A 103 3.04 6.45 -9.71
C LEU A 103 3.21 4.96 -10.06
N LEU A 104 2.41 4.08 -9.46
CA LEU A 104 2.44 2.65 -9.76
C LEU A 104 1.97 2.34 -11.18
N ARG A 105 0.92 3.03 -11.66
CA ARG A 105 0.43 2.91 -13.04
C ARG A 105 1.52 3.29 -14.04
N ASP A 106 2.10 4.46 -13.87
CA ASP A 106 3.07 5.04 -14.81
C ASP A 106 4.38 4.25 -14.82
N SER A 107 4.70 3.60 -13.70
CA SER A 107 5.84 2.67 -13.58
C SER A 107 5.52 1.24 -14.06
N GLY A 108 4.27 0.92 -14.44
CA GLY A 108 3.84 -0.44 -14.80
C GLY A 108 3.80 -1.41 -13.61
N MET A 109 3.72 -0.90 -12.37
CA MET A 109 3.83 -1.68 -11.13
C MET A 109 2.50 -1.91 -10.41
N LEU A 110 1.35 -1.66 -11.06
CA LEU A 110 0.03 -1.86 -10.46
C LEU A 110 -0.23 -3.29 -9.97
N TYR A 111 0.45 -4.28 -10.55
CA TYR A 111 0.29 -5.67 -10.13
C TYR A 111 0.71 -5.92 -8.67
N PHE A 112 1.64 -5.11 -8.13
CA PHE A 112 2.01 -5.18 -6.71
C PHE A 112 0.84 -4.81 -5.80
N MET A 113 0.00 -3.87 -6.22
CA MET A 113 -1.24 -3.53 -5.51
C MET A 113 -2.20 -4.72 -5.49
N LEU A 114 -2.39 -5.40 -6.64
CA LEU A 114 -3.26 -6.57 -6.72
C LEU A 114 -2.77 -7.69 -5.81
N GLN A 115 -1.48 -7.99 -5.85
CA GLN A 115 -0.87 -9.02 -5.00
C GLN A 115 -1.01 -8.69 -3.50
N SER A 116 -0.74 -7.43 -3.12
CA SER A 116 -0.90 -6.99 -1.72
C SER A 116 -2.36 -7.06 -1.25
N TYR A 117 -3.30 -6.78 -2.14
CA TYR A 117 -4.72 -6.91 -1.86
C TYR A 117 -5.12 -8.37 -1.64
N ASP A 118 -4.67 -9.29 -2.48
CA ASP A 118 -4.97 -10.72 -2.35
C ASP A 118 -4.44 -11.28 -1.03
N GLU A 119 -3.22 -10.92 -0.63
CA GLU A 119 -2.63 -11.32 0.65
C GLU A 119 -3.45 -10.79 1.83
N LEU A 120 -3.83 -9.50 1.82
CA LEU A 120 -4.64 -8.91 2.87
C LEU A 120 -6.03 -9.55 2.95
N MET A 121 -6.67 -9.80 1.80
CA MET A 121 -7.99 -10.42 1.76
C MET A 121 -7.96 -11.88 2.23
N PHE A 122 -6.88 -12.59 1.97
CA PHE A 122 -6.71 -13.94 2.48
C PHE A 122 -6.60 -13.96 4.01
N ASP A 123 -5.89 -13.02 4.61
CA ASP A 123 -5.78 -12.90 6.06
C ASP A 123 -7.10 -12.49 6.71
N VAL A 124 -7.79 -11.49 6.15
CA VAL A 124 -9.14 -11.10 6.62
C VAL A 124 -10.14 -12.25 6.50
N ALA A 125 -10.07 -13.06 5.44
CA ALA A 125 -10.97 -14.20 5.24
C ALA A 125 -10.75 -15.33 6.27
N LYS A 126 -9.52 -15.49 6.80
CA LYS A 126 -9.24 -16.45 7.87
C LYS A 126 -9.90 -16.07 9.19
N ASP A 127 -9.99 -14.77 9.47
CA ASP A 127 -10.54 -14.25 10.72
C ASP A 127 -12.07 -14.10 10.69
N LEU A 128 -12.68 -14.12 9.50
CA LEU A 128 -14.13 -14.11 9.34
C LEU A 128 -14.71 -15.48 9.65
N LYS A 129 -15.19 -15.67 10.89
CA LYS A 129 -16.01 -16.83 11.23
C LYS A 129 -17.32 -16.78 10.44
N PRO A 130 -17.81 -17.95 9.94
CA PRO A 130 -19.09 -18.03 9.18
C PRO A 130 -20.28 -17.45 9.94
N GLU A 131 -20.22 -17.42 11.26
CA GLU A 131 -21.26 -16.88 12.15
C GLU A 131 -21.43 -15.36 12.08
N ASN A 132 -20.43 -14.63 11.57
CA ASN A 132 -20.45 -13.19 11.37
C ASN A 132 -20.72 -12.78 9.91
N ALA A 133 -20.93 -13.73 9.02
CA ALA A 133 -21.38 -13.46 7.67
C ALA A 133 -22.83 -13.01 7.69
N ASP A 134 -22.96 -11.72 7.93
CA ASP A 134 -24.01 -10.85 7.41
C ASP A 134 -25.46 -10.98 7.87
N LYS A 135 -25.83 -10.08 8.78
CA LYS A 135 -27.22 -9.63 8.95
C LYS A 135 -27.64 -8.55 7.92
N SER A 136 -26.73 -8.05 7.06
CA SER A 136 -26.99 -6.96 6.11
C SER A 136 -27.39 -7.44 4.71
N GLY A 137 -27.37 -8.75 4.43
CA GLY A 137 -27.71 -9.30 3.10
C GLY A 137 -26.69 -8.98 2.00
N PHE A 138 -25.55 -8.39 2.31
CA PHE A 138 -24.54 -8.02 1.35
C PHE A 138 -23.37 -9.02 1.39
N ASP A 139 -23.16 -9.73 0.28
CA ASP A 139 -22.06 -10.68 0.12
C ASP A 139 -20.73 -9.92 -0.06
N PHE A 140 -20.00 -9.70 1.05
CA PHE A 140 -18.62 -9.22 1.01
C PHE A 140 -17.61 -10.33 0.66
N SER A 141 -18.02 -11.30 -0.14
CA SER A 141 -17.10 -12.35 -0.58
C SER A 141 -15.83 -11.74 -1.20
N PRO A 142 -14.67 -12.39 -1.05
CA PRO A 142 -13.43 -11.96 -1.68
C PRO A 142 -13.59 -11.67 -3.19
N LYS A 143 -14.52 -12.37 -3.83
CA LYS A 143 -14.82 -12.24 -5.25
C LYS A 143 -15.47 -10.89 -5.61
N ILE A 144 -16.41 -10.41 -4.80
CA ILE A 144 -17.05 -9.10 -5.01
C ILE A 144 -16.10 -7.96 -4.70
N ARG A 145 -15.29 -8.09 -3.66
CA ARG A 145 -14.24 -7.12 -3.32
C ARG A 145 -13.20 -7.01 -4.44
N TYR A 146 -12.79 -8.14 -5.02
CA TYR A 146 -11.88 -8.19 -6.16
C TYR A 146 -12.46 -7.50 -7.40
N HIS A 147 -13.72 -7.78 -7.75
CA HIS A 147 -14.39 -7.10 -8.86
C HIS A 147 -14.60 -5.61 -8.62
N PHE A 148 -14.84 -5.20 -7.37
CA PHE A 148 -14.95 -3.80 -6.98
C PHE A 148 -13.59 -3.09 -7.16
N PHE A 149 -12.49 -3.73 -6.74
CA PHE A 149 -11.13 -3.22 -6.94
C PHE A 149 -10.73 -3.17 -8.42
N LEU A 150 -11.03 -4.20 -9.20
CA LEU A 150 -10.79 -4.20 -10.66
C LEU A 150 -11.64 -3.15 -11.39
N GLY A 151 -12.88 -2.96 -10.99
CA GLY A 151 -13.73 -1.90 -11.50
C GLY A 151 -13.13 -0.53 -11.25
N MET A 152 -12.51 -0.34 -10.08
CA MET A 152 -11.81 0.88 -9.72
C MET A 152 -10.51 1.10 -10.49
N SER A 153 -9.70 0.06 -10.70
CA SER A 153 -8.47 0.20 -11.52
C SER A 153 -8.82 0.61 -12.96
N GLY A 154 -9.93 0.11 -13.51
CA GLY A 154 -10.50 0.55 -14.77
C GLY A 154 -11.05 1.98 -14.77
N PHE A 155 -11.63 2.40 -13.66
CA PHE A 155 -12.12 3.78 -13.44
C PHE A 155 -10.96 4.77 -13.37
N TRP A 156 -9.90 4.46 -12.62
CA TRP A 156 -8.70 5.30 -12.53
C TRP A 156 -7.92 5.37 -13.84
N GLY A 157 -7.91 4.30 -14.62
CA GLY A 157 -7.34 4.30 -15.97
C GLY A 157 -8.04 5.25 -16.96
N LYS A 158 -9.30 5.62 -16.69
CA LYS A 158 -10.09 6.57 -17.50
C LYS A 158 -10.00 8.01 -17.01
N ILE A 159 -9.76 8.26 -15.74
CA ILE A 159 -9.65 9.62 -15.16
C ILE A 159 -8.29 10.27 -15.46
N GLY A 160 -7.28 9.48 -15.81
CA GLY A 160 -5.92 9.95 -16.11
C GLY A 160 -5.66 10.25 -17.59
N ARG A 161 -6.71 10.48 -18.42
CA ARG A 161 -6.56 10.96 -19.79
C ARG A 161 -7.05 12.36 -19.93
#